data_445efdc307fe2c02323a65abb2aa3b1e
#
_entry.id   445efdc307fe2c02323a65abb2aa3b1e
#
_cell.length_a   1.000
_cell.length_b   1.000
_cell.length_c   1.000
_cell.angle_alpha   90.00
_cell.angle_beta   90.00
_cell.angle_gamma   90.00
#
_symmetry.space_group_name_H-M   'P 1'
#
loop_
_entity.id
_entity.type
_entity.pdbx_description
1 polymer ?
#
loop_
_entity_poly.entity_id
_entity_poly.type
_entity_poly.pdbx_seq_one_letter_code
_entity_poly.pdbx_strand_id
1 'polypeptide(L)'
;MGEKNLKNIMIALVAVVVLLVGVLAYIWYQNSKMVHELEMDKEALTQEMIQLQNDYAMLSSDYDEINHQLDSSREEVSRLIEKLLSTEASNRSKIRQYEKELGTLRTIMKSYIVQIDSLNTLNKQLTADAAAARKEAAESKKQSEMLSKTVEELEGQVATGAVIKARGINLTAYNQSDKETDRSSRVKYMMTSLSLVENAIAAKGPVRVYLRLIGPDGLLLTGDSPVSFTVGEEPMIGTASREVDYQGSEVDMSIYINKIATYAKGSYVVEVYTQQGLLGKSELMLR
;
A
#
# COMPACT_ATOMS: atom_id res chain seq x y z
N MET A 1 -105.07 43.14 46.76
CA MET A 1 -104.48 42.54 45.55
C MET A 1 -102.97 42.27 45.68
N GLY A 2 -102.39 42.37 46.87
CA GLY A 2 -100.95 42.27 47.11
C GLY A 2 -100.39 40.89 47.47
N GLU A 3 -101.08 40.06 48.25
CA GLU A 3 -100.52 38.82 48.81
C GLU A 3 -100.37 37.66 47.78
N LYS A 4 -101.26 37.52 46.79
CA LYS A 4 -101.16 36.47 45.75
C LYS A 4 -100.01 36.74 44.81
N ASN A 5 -99.69 38.00 44.48
CA ASN A 5 -98.57 38.35 43.63
C ASN A 5 -97.25 38.16 44.37
N LEU A 6 -97.15 38.42 45.68
CA LEU A 6 -95.96 38.19 46.49
C LEU A 6 -95.62 36.67 46.58
N LYS A 7 -96.65 35.82 46.77
CA LYS A 7 -96.48 34.37 46.74
C LYS A 7 -95.99 33.83 45.40
N ASN A 8 -96.52 34.33 44.29
CA ASN A 8 -96.11 33.93 42.95
C ASN A 8 -94.68 34.38 42.62
N ILE A 9 -94.30 35.60 43.08
CA ILE A 9 -92.92 36.10 42.93
C ILE A 9 -91.98 35.25 43.80
N MET A 10 -92.34 34.85 44.97
CA MET A 10 -91.57 34.01 45.87
C MET A 10 -91.37 32.61 45.28
N ILE A 11 -92.41 32.00 44.70
CA ILE A 11 -92.37 30.70 44.02
C ILE A 11 -91.47 30.78 42.79
N ALA A 12 -91.57 31.85 42.00
CA ALA A 12 -90.71 32.05 40.83
C ALA A 12 -89.23 32.22 41.23
N LEU A 13 -88.97 32.92 42.35
CA LEU A 13 -87.63 33.14 42.86
C LEU A 13 -87.01 31.80 43.36
N VAL A 14 -87.80 31.01 44.10
CA VAL A 14 -87.39 29.65 44.51
C VAL A 14 -87.16 28.74 43.33
N ALA A 15 -87.99 28.78 42.29
CA ALA A 15 -87.74 27.99 41.06
C ALA A 15 -86.46 28.38 40.34
N VAL A 16 -86.12 29.67 40.27
CA VAL A 16 -84.87 30.17 39.72
C VAL A 16 -83.65 29.71 40.54
N VAL A 17 -83.76 29.74 41.87
CA VAL A 17 -82.68 29.25 42.75
C VAL A 17 -82.43 27.73 42.55
N VAL A 18 -83.52 26.94 42.49
CA VAL A 18 -83.40 25.49 42.23
C VAL A 18 -82.78 25.21 40.84
N LEU A 19 -83.14 25.99 39.83
CA LEU A 19 -82.54 25.89 38.49
C LEU A 19 -81.06 26.24 38.54
N LEU A 20 -80.67 27.32 39.26
CA LEU A 20 -79.26 27.70 39.40
C LEU A 20 -78.47 26.62 40.15
N VAL A 21 -78.98 26.06 41.21
CA VAL A 21 -78.34 24.94 41.95
C VAL A 21 -78.25 23.72 41.10
N GLY A 22 -79.24 23.40 40.30
CA GLY A 22 -79.14 22.29 39.29
C GLY A 22 -78.07 22.50 38.22
N VAL A 23 -77.97 23.72 37.71
CA VAL A 23 -76.89 24.07 36.75
C VAL A 23 -75.49 24.01 37.38
N LEU A 24 -75.37 24.52 38.65
CA LEU A 24 -74.10 24.44 39.37
C LEU A 24 -73.74 23.01 39.70
N ALA A 25 -74.65 22.15 40.10
CA ALA A 25 -74.39 20.72 40.32
C ALA A 25 -74.03 20.01 39.05
N TYR A 26 -74.62 20.33 37.88
CA TYR A 26 -74.28 19.78 36.59
C TYR A 26 -72.88 20.22 36.14
N ILE A 27 -72.53 21.49 36.27
CA ILE A 27 -71.21 22.00 35.98
C ILE A 27 -70.18 21.35 36.90
N TRP A 28 -70.46 21.21 38.18
CA TRP A 28 -69.53 20.55 39.11
C TRP A 28 -69.32 19.08 38.76
N TYR A 29 -70.39 18.33 38.41
CA TYR A 29 -70.31 16.95 37.99
C TYR A 29 -69.51 16.79 36.71
N GLN A 30 -69.71 17.62 35.69
CA GLN A 30 -68.99 17.60 34.44
C GLN A 30 -67.52 17.98 34.62
N ASN A 31 -67.25 18.97 35.49
CA ASN A 31 -65.86 19.36 35.78
C ASN A 31 -65.14 18.27 36.58
N SER A 32 -65.74 17.61 37.51
CA SER A 32 -65.19 16.49 38.27
C SER A 32 -64.85 15.29 37.35
N LYS A 33 -65.77 14.98 36.43
CA LYS A 33 -65.51 13.92 35.44
C LYS A 33 -64.32 14.24 34.50
N MET A 34 -64.25 15.49 34.04
CA MET A 34 -63.15 15.97 33.20
C MET A 34 -61.82 15.96 33.94
N VAL A 35 -61.77 16.35 35.22
CA VAL A 35 -60.52 16.27 36.00
C VAL A 35 -60.04 14.83 36.16
N HIS A 36 -60.95 13.90 36.41
CA HIS A 36 -60.63 12.49 36.59
C HIS A 36 -60.09 11.87 35.25
N GLU A 37 -60.72 12.22 34.13
CA GLU A 37 -60.16 11.80 32.81
C GLU A 37 -58.75 12.37 32.57
N LEU A 38 -58.50 13.62 32.90
CA LEU A 38 -57.19 14.27 32.78
C LEU A 38 -56.14 13.71 33.76
N GLU A 39 -56.54 13.23 34.94
CA GLU A 39 -55.66 12.52 35.87
C GLU A 39 -55.21 11.19 35.29
N MET A 40 -56.14 10.42 34.67
CA MET A 40 -55.81 9.16 34.00
C MET A 40 -54.87 9.39 32.79
N ASP A 41 -55.14 10.42 31.96
CA ASP A 41 -54.30 10.79 30.83
C ASP A 41 -52.91 11.19 31.33
N LYS A 42 -52.79 11.97 32.41
CA LYS A 42 -51.52 12.36 33.04
C LYS A 42 -50.73 11.14 33.53
N GLU A 43 -51.42 10.20 34.17
CA GLU A 43 -50.81 8.97 34.69
C GLU A 43 -50.29 8.07 33.56
N ALA A 44 -51.09 7.90 32.50
CA ALA A 44 -50.71 7.16 31.31
C ALA A 44 -49.46 7.81 30.61
N LEU A 45 -49.49 9.14 30.45
CA LEU A 45 -48.38 9.90 29.88
C LEU A 45 -47.10 9.79 30.71
N THR A 46 -47.25 9.80 32.06
CA THR A 46 -46.12 9.62 33.00
C THR A 46 -45.46 8.22 32.78
N GLN A 47 -46.30 7.17 32.68
CA GLN A 47 -45.79 5.82 32.44
C GLN A 47 -45.07 5.72 31.09
N GLU A 48 -45.62 6.33 30.03
CA GLU A 48 -44.98 6.37 28.72
C GLU A 48 -43.62 7.11 28.73
N MET A 49 -43.52 8.22 29.51
CA MET A 49 -42.27 8.94 29.67
C MET A 49 -41.21 8.13 30.44
N ILE A 50 -41.62 7.42 31.51
CA ILE A 50 -40.72 6.52 32.24
C ILE A 50 -40.21 5.38 31.34
N GLN A 51 -41.11 4.82 30.53
CA GLN A 51 -40.70 3.81 29.56
C GLN A 51 -39.69 4.38 28.56
N LEU A 52 -39.95 5.54 27.99
CA LEU A 52 -39.01 6.20 27.08
C LEU A 52 -37.65 6.51 27.75
N GLN A 53 -37.67 6.91 29.05
CA GLN A 53 -36.46 7.11 29.84
C GLN A 53 -35.62 5.81 29.91
N ASN A 54 -36.30 4.69 30.21
CA ASN A 54 -35.62 3.37 30.24
C ASN A 54 -35.10 2.96 28.89
N ASP A 55 -35.86 3.20 27.82
CA ASP A 55 -35.40 2.89 26.44
C ASP A 55 -34.16 3.71 26.08
N TYR A 56 -34.13 5.00 26.42
CA TYR A 56 -32.94 5.83 26.24
C TYR A 56 -31.76 5.36 27.11
N ALA A 57 -32.00 4.85 28.31
CA ALA A 57 -30.96 4.35 29.20
C ALA A 57 -30.28 3.09 28.66
N MET A 58 -30.99 2.26 27.85
CA MET A 58 -30.50 1.07 27.25
C MET A 58 -29.70 1.34 25.93
N LEU A 59 -29.86 2.52 25.31
CA LEU A 59 -29.15 2.90 24.13
C LEU A 59 -27.72 3.33 24.49
N SER A 60 -26.74 2.80 23.80
CA SER A 60 -25.35 3.23 23.88
C SER A 60 -24.71 3.08 22.49
N SER A 61 -23.65 3.82 22.27
CA SER A 61 -22.90 3.79 21.02
C SER A 61 -21.40 3.81 21.33
N ASP A 62 -20.60 3.27 20.42
CA ASP A 62 -19.14 3.41 20.45
C ASP A 62 -18.67 4.81 19.98
N TYR A 63 -19.62 5.67 19.63
CA TYR A 63 -19.35 7.03 19.12
C TYR A 63 -19.73 8.08 20.17
N ASP A 64 -18.74 8.84 20.64
CA ASP A 64 -18.88 9.84 21.69
C ASP A 64 -19.95 10.90 21.35
N GLU A 65 -19.99 11.37 20.12
CA GLU A 65 -20.97 12.36 19.68
C GLU A 65 -22.42 11.87 19.86
N ILE A 66 -22.68 10.61 19.51
CA ILE A 66 -24.01 10.02 19.71
C ILE A 66 -24.33 9.87 21.22
N ASN A 67 -23.36 9.48 22.03
CA ASN A 67 -23.53 9.34 23.45
C ASN A 67 -23.84 10.69 24.10
N HIS A 68 -23.18 11.78 23.69
CA HIS A 68 -23.50 13.13 24.15
C HIS A 68 -24.95 13.56 23.80
N GLN A 69 -25.40 13.24 22.58
CA GLN A 69 -26.75 13.52 22.14
C GLN A 69 -27.78 12.66 22.89
N LEU A 70 -27.46 11.39 23.16
CA LEU A 70 -28.28 10.52 24.00
C LEU A 70 -28.39 11.06 25.42
N ASP A 71 -27.31 11.51 26.04
CA ASP A 71 -27.31 12.06 27.40
C ASP A 71 -28.14 13.35 27.49
N SER A 72 -28.02 14.23 26.50
CA SER A 72 -28.86 15.43 26.40
C SER A 72 -30.33 15.06 26.29
N SER A 73 -30.68 14.04 25.51
CA SER A 73 -32.07 13.59 25.36
C SER A 73 -32.59 12.91 26.63
N ARG A 74 -31.77 12.14 27.35
CA ARG A 74 -32.08 11.56 28.67
C ARG A 74 -32.42 12.64 29.71
N GLU A 75 -31.62 13.69 29.74
CA GLU A 75 -31.83 14.83 30.63
C GLU A 75 -33.13 15.54 30.30
N GLU A 76 -33.44 15.73 29.00
CA GLU A 76 -34.69 16.35 28.58
C GLU A 76 -35.93 15.51 28.96
N VAL A 77 -35.86 14.17 28.77
CA VAL A 77 -36.93 13.25 29.22
C VAL A 77 -37.12 13.37 30.74
N SER A 78 -36.03 13.40 31.52
CA SER A 78 -36.09 13.52 32.98
C SER A 78 -36.75 14.85 33.41
N ARG A 79 -36.38 15.96 32.75
CA ARG A 79 -36.99 17.28 33.00
C ARG A 79 -38.48 17.29 32.63
N LEU A 80 -38.85 16.59 31.56
CA LEU A 80 -40.23 16.53 31.10
C LEU A 80 -41.10 15.73 32.10
N ILE A 81 -40.58 14.64 32.67
CA ILE A 81 -41.21 13.87 33.73
C ILE A 81 -41.46 14.76 34.95
N GLU A 82 -40.44 15.50 35.40
CA GLU A 82 -40.56 16.39 36.56
C GLU A 82 -41.61 17.48 36.32
N LYS A 83 -41.64 18.13 35.16
CA LYS A 83 -42.64 19.12 34.76
C LYS A 83 -44.03 18.50 34.72
N LEU A 84 -44.18 17.29 34.18
CA LEU A 84 -45.48 16.62 34.14
C LEU A 84 -46.00 16.29 35.55
N LEU A 85 -45.14 15.77 36.43
CA LEU A 85 -45.49 15.44 37.80
C LEU A 85 -45.92 16.67 38.58
N SER A 86 -45.26 17.83 38.42
CA SER A 86 -45.57 19.08 39.07
C SER A 86 -46.79 19.83 38.48
N THR A 87 -47.29 19.38 37.32
CA THR A 87 -48.42 20.02 36.65
C THR A 87 -49.74 19.50 37.22
N GLU A 88 -50.69 20.41 37.60
CA GLU A 88 -52.03 20.01 37.98
C GLU A 88 -52.76 19.31 36.82
N ALA A 89 -53.56 18.29 37.14
CA ALA A 89 -54.33 17.52 36.16
C ALA A 89 -55.39 18.42 35.44
N SER A 90 -55.84 19.51 36.05
CA SER A 90 -56.73 20.49 35.44
C SER A 90 -56.11 21.24 34.21
N ASN A 91 -54.76 21.23 34.05
CA ASN A 91 -54.10 22.00 33.02
C ASN A 91 -53.93 21.20 31.71
N ARG A 92 -55.08 20.98 31.05
CA ARG A 92 -55.16 20.23 29.77
C ARG A 92 -54.22 20.73 28.69
N SER A 93 -53.97 22.04 28.62
CA SER A 93 -53.09 22.62 27.62
C SER A 93 -51.63 22.18 27.81
N LYS A 94 -51.13 22.16 29.03
CA LYS A 94 -49.78 21.71 29.35
C LYS A 94 -49.60 20.20 29.13
N ILE A 95 -50.62 19.41 29.55
CA ILE A 95 -50.56 17.93 29.29
C ILE A 95 -50.46 17.63 27.84
N ARG A 96 -51.24 18.26 26.96
CA ARG A 96 -51.13 18.12 25.52
C ARG A 96 -49.79 18.61 24.93
N GLN A 97 -49.20 19.62 25.51
CA GLN A 97 -47.87 20.09 25.12
C GLN A 97 -46.83 19.03 25.45
N TYR A 98 -46.84 18.43 26.61
CA TYR A 98 -45.91 17.38 27.03
C TYR A 98 -46.08 16.09 26.20
N GLU A 99 -47.31 15.75 25.80
CA GLU A 99 -47.60 14.67 24.88
C GLU A 99 -46.91 14.88 23.52
N LYS A 100 -46.93 16.11 22.98
CA LYS A 100 -46.22 16.45 21.74
C LYS A 100 -44.69 16.38 21.91
N GLU A 101 -44.17 16.90 23.03
CA GLU A 101 -42.76 16.85 23.36
C GLU A 101 -42.27 15.40 23.48
N LEU A 102 -43.04 14.50 24.11
CA LEU A 102 -42.81 13.07 24.19
C LEU A 102 -42.78 12.44 22.80
N GLY A 103 -43.75 12.80 21.92
CA GLY A 103 -43.74 12.31 20.52
C GLY A 103 -42.50 12.72 19.75
N THR A 104 -42.00 13.93 19.97
CA THR A 104 -40.76 14.42 19.39
C THR A 104 -39.55 13.61 19.88
N LEU A 105 -39.43 13.40 21.19
CA LEU A 105 -38.34 12.63 21.79
C LEU A 105 -38.35 11.16 21.33
N ARG A 106 -39.51 10.54 21.15
CA ARG A 106 -39.63 9.20 20.53
C ARG A 106 -39.09 9.16 19.08
N THR A 107 -39.37 10.20 18.33
CA THR A 107 -38.88 10.30 16.94
C THR A 107 -37.35 10.45 16.90
N ILE A 108 -36.80 11.27 17.79
CA ILE A 108 -35.36 11.45 17.97
C ILE A 108 -34.71 10.12 18.39
N MET A 109 -35.26 9.39 19.31
CA MET A 109 -34.75 8.07 19.73
C MET A 109 -34.70 7.08 18.56
N LYS A 110 -35.80 7.01 17.78
CA LYS A 110 -35.79 6.16 16.58
C LYS A 110 -34.67 6.54 15.60
N SER A 111 -34.40 7.82 15.42
CA SER A 111 -33.31 8.32 14.62
C SER A 111 -31.94 7.84 15.15
N TYR A 112 -31.74 7.90 16.48
CA TYR A 112 -30.48 7.40 17.06
C TYR A 112 -30.30 5.89 16.87
N ILE A 113 -31.34 5.09 17.01
CA ILE A 113 -31.29 3.65 16.76
C ILE A 113 -30.81 3.39 15.32
N VAL A 114 -31.40 4.07 14.33
CA VAL A 114 -31.03 3.92 12.92
C VAL A 114 -29.58 4.36 12.68
N GLN A 115 -29.15 5.46 13.30
CA GLN A 115 -27.77 5.94 13.17
C GLN A 115 -26.76 4.96 13.78
N ILE A 116 -27.04 4.44 14.97
CA ILE A 116 -26.19 3.46 15.65
C ILE A 116 -26.06 2.19 14.80
N ASP A 117 -27.16 1.65 14.29
CA ASP A 117 -27.15 0.47 13.43
C ASP A 117 -26.38 0.69 12.13
N SER A 118 -26.58 1.86 11.51
CA SER A 118 -25.86 2.23 10.29
C SER A 118 -24.36 2.34 10.54
N LEU A 119 -23.96 3.01 11.61
CA LEU A 119 -22.55 3.18 11.97
C LEU A 119 -21.89 1.85 12.36
N ASN A 120 -22.58 0.98 13.09
CA ASN A 120 -22.09 -0.35 13.42
C ASN A 120 -21.90 -1.23 12.17
N THR A 121 -22.82 -1.15 11.22
CA THR A 121 -22.72 -1.86 9.94
C THR A 121 -21.55 -1.35 9.13
N LEU A 122 -21.40 -0.03 9.02
CA LEU A 122 -20.29 0.61 8.31
C LEU A 122 -18.94 0.26 8.95
N ASN A 123 -18.86 0.28 10.29
CA ASN A 123 -17.62 -0.07 10.99
C ASN A 123 -17.22 -1.52 10.75
N LYS A 124 -18.17 -2.48 10.77
CA LYS A 124 -17.91 -3.88 10.42
C LYS A 124 -17.40 -4.02 8.98
N GLN A 125 -18.01 -3.30 8.04
CA GLN A 125 -17.59 -3.32 6.65
C GLN A 125 -16.19 -2.73 6.48
N LEU A 126 -15.93 -1.55 7.04
CA LEU A 126 -14.61 -0.90 6.97
C LEU A 126 -13.50 -1.76 7.60
N THR A 127 -13.81 -2.46 8.71
CA THR A 127 -12.87 -3.38 9.35
C THR A 127 -12.55 -4.57 8.46
N ALA A 128 -13.56 -5.15 7.80
CA ALA A 128 -13.38 -6.23 6.84
C ALA A 128 -12.58 -5.78 5.60
N ASP A 129 -12.91 -4.61 5.05
CA ASP A 129 -12.22 -4.04 3.89
C ASP A 129 -10.76 -3.70 4.22
N ALA A 130 -10.50 -3.15 5.40
CA ALA A 130 -9.14 -2.89 5.87
C ALA A 130 -8.32 -4.17 6.04
N ALA A 131 -8.94 -5.25 6.55
CA ALA A 131 -8.28 -6.55 6.67
C ALA A 131 -7.96 -7.16 5.30
N ALA A 132 -8.90 -7.08 4.34
CA ALA A 132 -8.71 -7.53 2.97
C ALA A 132 -7.60 -6.74 2.26
N ALA A 133 -7.61 -5.42 2.36
CA ALA A 133 -6.58 -4.55 1.77
C ALA A 133 -5.18 -4.81 2.35
N ARG A 134 -5.08 -5.06 3.67
CA ARG A 134 -3.80 -5.43 4.30
C ARG A 134 -3.28 -6.78 3.79
N LYS A 135 -4.16 -7.76 3.61
CA LYS A 135 -3.79 -9.07 3.07
C LYS A 135 -3.29 -8.95 1.63
N GLU A 136 -4.01 -8.23 0.78
CA GLU A 136 -3.62 -7.98 -0.61
C GLU A 136 -2.28 -7.23 -0.71
N ALA A 137 -2.08 -6.20 0.12
CA ALA A 137 -0.82 -5.47 0.18
C ALA A 137 0.35 -6.37 0.59
N ALA A 138 0.15 -7.28 1.57
CA ALA A 138 1.17 -8.22 2.01
C ALA A 138 1.51 -9.26 0.92
N GLU A 139 0.51 -9.76 0.20
CA GLU A 139 0.71 -10.67 -0.93
C GLU A 139 1.43 -10.00 -2.10
N SER A 140 1.03 -8.78 -2.46
CA SER A 140 1.67 -7.97 -3.50
C SER A 140 3.13 -7.66 -3.16
N LYS A 141 3.41 -7.29 -1.91
CA LYS A 141 4.79 -7.06 -1.43
C LYS A 141 5.64 -8.33 -1.55
N LYS A 142 5.13 -9.47 -1.11
CA LYS A 142 5.82 -10.76 -1.22
C LYS A 142 6.10 -11.13 -2.68
N GLN A 143 5.15 -10.92 -3.56
CA GLN A 143 5.33 -11.17 -4.98
C GLN A 143 6.39 -10.26 -5.60
N SER A 144 6.39 -8.96 -5.24
CA SER A 144 7.40 -7.99 -5.69
C SER A 144 8.81 -8.39 -5.21
N GLU A 145 8.96 -8.82 -3.94
CA GLU A 145 10.24 -9.29 -3.40
C GLU A 145 10.74 -10.56 -4.11
N MET A 146 9.85 -11.51 -4.41
CA MET A 146 10.22 -12.71 -5.17
C MET A 146 10.64 -12.35 -6.58
N LEU A 147 9.90 -11.47 -7.26
CA LEU A 147 10.22 -11.03 -8.61
C LEU A 147 11.58 -10.31 -8.66
N SER A 148 11.84 -9.43 -7.69
CA SER A 148 13.14 -8.72 -7.58
C SER A 148 14.31 -9.70 -7.43
N LYS A 149 14.18 -10.72 -6.58
CA LYS A 149 15.21 -11.78 -6.46
C LYS A 149 15.42 -12.55 -7.75
N THR A 150 14.33 -12.91 -8.42
CA THR A 150 14.42 -13.63 -9.70
C THR A 150 15.11 -12.78 -10.76
N VAL A 151 14.83 -11.48 -10.82
CA VAL A 151 15.52 -10.55 -11.74
C VAL A 151 17.01 -10.48 -11.41
N GLU A 152 17.39 -10.34 -10.15
CA GLU A 152 18.79 -10.30 -9.72
C GLU A 152 19.53 -11.61 -10.07
N GLU A 153 18.91 -12.77 -9.84
CA GLU A 153 19.47 -14.07 -10.23
C GLU A 153 19.64 -14.19 -11.75
N LEU A 154 18.65 -13.77 -12.54
CA LEU A 154 18.72 -13.80 -13.99
C LEU A 154 19.77 -12.83 -14.53
N GLU A 155 19.88 -11.63 -13.98
CA GLU A 155 20.94 -10.67 -14.35
C GLU A 155 22.34 -11.25 -14.08
N GLY A 156 22.54 -11.92 -12.94
CA GLY A 156 23.78 -12.62 -12.62
C GLY A 156 24.09 -13.75 -13.61
N GLN A 157 23.10 -14.54 -14.00
CA GLN A 157 23.26 -15.60 -15.00
C GLN A 157 23.59 -15.04 -16.39
N VAL A 158 22.90 -13.97 -16.79
CA VAL A 158 23.16 -13.28 -18.04
C VAL A 158 24.55 -12.68 -18.04
N ALA A 159 24.99 -12.01 -16.99
CA ALA A 159 26.31 -11.44 -16.86
C ALA A 159 27.41 -12.50 -17.01
N THR A 160 27.24 -13.68 -16.37
CA THR A 160 28.17 -14.79 -16.49
C THR A 160 28.15 -15.43 -17.88
N GLY A 161 26.98 -15.60 -18.46
CA GLY A 161 26.81 -16.18 -19.79
C GLY A 161 27.25 -15.26 -20.92
N ALA A 162 27.23 -13.94 -20.72
CA ALA A 162 27.60 -12.93 -21.73
C ALA A 162 29.13 -12.77 -21.91
N VAL A 163 29.94 -13.44 -21.09
CA VAL A 163 31.39 -13.36 -21.21
C VAL A 163 31.84 -14.01 -22.53
N ILE A 164 32.60 -13.24 -23.33
CA ILE A 164 33.19 -13.73 -24.57
C ILE A 164 34.28 -14.75 -24.26
N LYS A 165 34.28 -15.87 -24.98
CA LYS A 165 35.28 -16.92 -24.86
C LYS A 165 36.10 -17.02 -26.17
N ALA A 166 37.33 -17.52 -26.10
CA ALA A 166 38.13 -17.82 -27.26
C ALA A 166 38.48 -19.29 -27.34
N ARG A 167 38.72 -19.76 -28.55
CA ARG A 167 39.26 -21.09 -28.85
C ARG A 167 40.37 -21.03 -29.87
N GLY A 168 41.18 -22.10 -30.00
CA GLY A 168 42.21 -22.22 -31.00
C GLY A 168 43.35 -21.20 -30.85
N ILE A 169 43.61 -20.74 -29.59
CA ILE A 169 44.73 -19.81 -29.35
C ILE A 169 46.03 -20.52 -29.70
N ASN A 170 46.75 -19.97 -30.70
CA ASN A 170 48.01 -20.52 -31.13
C ASN A 170 49.02 -19.41 -31.34
N LEU A 171 50.22 -19.56 -30.79
CA LEU A 171 51.35 -18.67 -30.97
C LEU A 171 52.36 -19.27 -31.96
N THR A 172 52.61 -18.56 -33.04
CA THR A 172 53.50 -19.00 -34.08
C THR A 172 54.60 -17.96 -34.43
N ALA A 173 55.79 -18.33 -34.61
CA ALA A 173 56.85 -17.42 -35.00
C ALA A 173 57.19 -17.57 -36.53
N TYR A 174 57.47 -16.45 -37.18
CA TYR A 174 57.70 -16.31 -38.60
C TYR A 174 59.08 -15.70 -38.90
N ASN A 175 59.73 -16.21 -39.93
CA ASN A 175 61.02 -15.71 -40.43
C ASN A 175 60.83 -14.57 -41.44
N GLN A 176 61.97 -14.08 -42.05
CA GLN A 176 61.94 -13.00 -43.04
C GLN A 176 61.19 -13.35 -44.33
N SER A 177 61.05 -14.65 -44.63
CA SER A 177 60.34 -15.13 -45.81
C SER A 177 58.90 -15.53 -45.51
N ASP A 178 58.33 -15.06 -44.37
CA ASP A 178 56.99 -15.33 -43.87
C ASP A 178 56.67 -16.84 -43.75
N LYS A 179 57.71 -17.65 -43.46
CA LYS A 179 57.57 -19.08 -43.13
C LYS A 179 57.72 -19.27 -41.63
N GLU A 180 56.97 -20.23 -41.12
CA GLU A 180 57.06 -20.63 -39.72
C GLU A 180 58.49 -21.09 -39.37
N THR A 181 58.93 -20.75 -38.18
CA THR A 181 60.23 -21.07 -37.66
C THR A 181 60.25 -21.26 -36.17
N ASP A 182 60.96 -22.26 -35.69
CA ASP A 182 61.25 -22.52 -34.29
C ASP A 182 62.69 -22.08 -33.90
N ARG A 183 63.45 -21.47 -34.84
CA ARG A 183 64.79 -20.98 -34.56
C ARG A 183 64.79 -19.54 -34.10
N SER A 184 65.14 -19.30 -32.85
CA SER A 184 65.09 -17.98 -32.19
C SER A 184 65.82 -16.89 -32.97
N SER A 185 67.02 -17.23 -33.61
CA SER A 185 67.80 -16.27 -34.37
C SER A 185 67.18 -15.85 -35.70
N ARG A 186 66.15 -16.57 -36.20
CA ARG A 186 65.50 -16.31 -37.49
C ARG A 186 64.15 -15.63 -37.34
N VAL A 187 63.61 -15.45 -36.11
CA VAL A 187 62.30 -14.86 -35.87
C VAL A 187 62.30 -13.37 -36.27
N LYS A 188 61.38 -13.02 -37.19
CA LYS A 188 61.10 -11.68 -37.65
C LYS A 188 59.94 -11.07 -36.84
N TYR A 189 58.84 -11.82 -36.67
CA TYR A 189 57.69 -11.49 -35.89
C TYR A 189 57.01 -12.75 -35.32
N MET A 190 56.18 -12.58 -34.35
CA MET A 190 55.28 -13.63 -33.87
C MET A 190 53.84 -13.27 -34.21
N MET A 191 52.99 -14.24 -34.33
CA MET A 191 51.55 -14.05 -34.58
C MET A 191 50.76 -14.96 -33.64
N THR A 192 49.75 -14.41 -33.03
CA THR A 192 48.76 -15.18 -32.25
C THR A 192 47.47 -15.22 -33.06
N SER A 193 47.03 -16.46 -33.43
CA SER A 193 45.71 -16.69 -34.00
C SER A 193 44.76 -17.23 -32.96
N LEU A 194 43.49 -16.84 -33.05
CA LEU A 194 42.41 -17.31 -32.19
C LEU A 194 41.04 -17.08 -32.85
N SER A 195 40.05 -17.80 -32.38
CA SER A 195 38.65 -17.57 -32.76
C SER A 195 37.86 -17.14 -31.52
N LEU A 196 37.20 -16.00 -31.58
CA LEU A 196 36.16 -15.63 -30.57
C LEU A 196 34.94 -16.49 -30.81
N VAL A 197 34.50 -17.20 -29.79
CA VAL A 197 33.41 -18.17 -29.90
C VAL A 197 32.05 -17.42 -29.99
N GLU A 198 31.14 -17.97 -30.80
CA GLU A 198 29.76 -17.49 -30.89
C GLU A 198 29.11 -17.37 -29.49
N ASN A 199 28.51 -16.22 -29.22
CA ASN A 199 27.75 -15.97 -28.01
C ASN A 199 26.63 -14.98 -28.29
N ALA A 200 25.40 -15.48 -28.41
CA ALA A 200 24.23 -14.68 -28.77
C ALA A 200 23.85 -13.65 -27.70
N ILE A 201 24.26 -13.88 -26.44
CA ILE A 201 23.92 -12.97 -25.29
C ILE A 201 25.07 -12.01 -24.96
N ALA A 202 26.24 -12.15 -25.55
CA ALA A 202 27.33 -11.21 -25.39
C ALA A 202 27.02 -9.87 -26.07
N ALA A 203 27.55 -8.79 -25.48
CA ALA A 203 27.40 -7.45 -26.05
C ALA A 203 28.01 -7.41 -27.49
N LYS A 204 27.24 -6.91 -28.45
CA LYS A 204 27.68 -6.72 -29.84
C LYS A 204 28.42 -5.39 -29.98
N GLY A 205 29.41 -5.37 -30.84
CA GLY A 205 30.20 -4.16 -31.14
C GLY A 205 31.70 -4.39 -31.13
N PRO A 206 32.49 -3.31 -31.04
CA PRO A 206 33.96 -3.41 -31.09
C PRO A 206 34.50 -4.08 -29.82
N VAL A 207 35.18 -5.21 -29.99
CA VAL A 207 35.86 -5.94 -28.92
C VAL A 207 37.36 -5.84 -29.15
N ARG A 208 38.08 -5.34 -28.15
CA ARG A 208 39.52 -5.25 -28.19
C ARG A 208 40.16 -6.43 -27.46
N VAL A 209 40.99 -7.18 -28.16
CA VAL A 209 41.76 -8.31 -27.64
C VAL A 209 43.18 -7.87 -27.41
N TYR A 210 43.72 -8.18 -26.25
CA TYR A 210 45.05 -7.80 -25.78
C TYR A 210 45.92 -9.04 -25.63
N LEU A 211 47.18 -8.96 -26.05
CA LEU A 211 48.19 -10.00 -25.89
C LEU A 211 49.23 -9.59 -24.88
N ARG A 212 49.62 -10.51 -24.01
CA ARG A 212 50.81 -10.39 -23.15
C ARG A 212 51.74 -11.53 -23.50
N LEU A 213 52.88 -11.20 -24.12
CA LEU A 213 53.92 -12.16 -24.47
C LEU A 213 54.97 -12.20 -23.34
N ILE A 214 55.11 -13.33 -22.71
CA ILE A 214 56.07 -13.62 -21.65
C ILE A 214 57.23 -14.41 -22.22
N GLY A 215 58.45 -13.91 -22.00
CA GLY A 215 59.68 -14.54 -22.45
C GLY A 215 60.11 -15.74 -21.58
N PRO A 216 61.18 -16.44 -22.00
CA PRO A 216 61.76 -17.57 -21.26
C PRO A 216 62.28 -17.21 -19.87
N ASP A 217 62.57 -15.94 -19.65
CA ASP A 217 62.98 -15.34 -18.34
C ASP A 217 61.80 -14.96 -17.43
N GLY A 218 60.59 -15.21 -17.87
CA GLY A 218 59.38 -14.86 -17.15
C GLY A 218 58.98 -13.38 -17.24
N LEU A 219 59.74 -12.58 -18.02
CA LEU A 219 59.46 -11.16 -18.17
C LEU A 219 58.46 -10.88 -19.30
N LEU A 220 57.62 -9.89 -19.11
CA LEU A 220 56.73 -9.39 -20.15
C LEU A 220 57.53 -8.68 -21.24
N LEU A 221 57.38 -9.15 -22.46
CA LEU A 221 58.00 -8.54 -23.62
C LEU A 221 57.10 -7.41 -24.15
N THR A 222 57.56 -6.19 -24.02
CA THR A 222 56.86 -5.01 -24.57
C THR A 222 57.65 -4.45 -25.75
N GLY A 223 56.94 -3.95 -26.75
CA GLY A 223 57.54 -3.17 -27.83
C GLY A 223 57.77 -1.70 -27.41
N ASP A 224 58.12 -0.89 -28.39
CA ASP A 224 58.32 0.54 -28.19
C ASP A 224 57.05 1.29 -27.76
N SER A 225 55.89 0.68 -27.93
CA SER A 225 54.58 1.22 -27.60
C SER A 225 53.74 0.19 -26.85
N PRO A 226 53.97 0.00 -25.54
CA PRO A 226 53.20 -0.92 -24.75
C PRO A 226 51.71 -0.49 -24.68
N VAL A 227 50.79 -1.46 -24.68
CA VAL A 227 49.37 -1.23 -24.66
C VAL A 227 48.88 -1.35 -23.22
N SER A 228 48.38 -0.24 -22.66
CA SER A 228 47.75 -0.27 -21.34
C SER A 228 46.26 -0.65 -21.49
N PHE A 229 45.78 -1.51 -20.62
CA PHE A 229 44.36 -1.92 -20.55
C PHE A 229 43.99 -2.30 -19.13
N THR A 230 42.70 -2.48 -18.86
CA THR A 230 42.18 -2.93 -17.57
C THR A 230 41.43 -4.24 -17.72
N VAL A 231 41.54 -5.10 -16.73
CA VAL A 231 40.71 -6.32 -16.59
C VAL A 231 39.90 -6.18 -15.30
N GLY A 232 38.64 -5.93 -15.43
CA GLY A 232 37.86 -5.45 -14.30
C GLY A 232 38.41 -4.09 -13.81
N GLU A 233 38.90 -4.04 -12.59
CA GLU A 233 39.50 -2.83 -11.97
C GLU A 233 41.04 -2.85 -12.00
N GLU A 234 41.68 -3.97 -12.43
CA GLU A 234 43.13 -4.14 -12.40
C GLU A 234 43.78 -3.59 -13.68
N PRO A 235 44.70 -2.60 -13.57
CA PRO A 235 45.47 -2.11 -14.70
C PRO A 235 46.53 -3.13 -15.13
N MET A 236 46.60 -3.38 -16.41
CA MET A 236 47.58 -4.33 -17.01
C MET A 236 48.31 -3.71 -18.22
N ILE A 237 49.46 -4.25 -18.51
CA ILE A 237 50.27 -3.88 -19.69
C ILE A 237 50.30 -5.08 -20.66
N GLY A 238 49.99 -4.82 -21.91
CA GLY A 238 50.04 -5.77 -23.00
C GLY A 238 51.16 -5.50 -23.98
N THR A 239 51.53 -6.54 -24.73
CA THR A 239 52.48 -6.51 -25.82
C THR A 239 51.90 -5.96 -27.10
N ALA A 240 50.68 -6.34 -27.41
CA ALA A 240 49.96 -5.94 -28.64
C ALA A 240 48.46 -6.01 -28.40
N SER A 241 47.67 -5.34 -29.24
CA SER A 241 46.19 -5.45 -29.23
C SER A 241 45.61 -5.34 -30.63
N ARG A 242 44.44 -5.88 -30.82
CA ARG A 242 43.64 -5.70 -32.04
C ARG A 242 42.16 -5.61 -31.67
N GLU A 243 41.49 -4.70 -32.34
CA GLU A 243 40.05 -4.55 -32.25
C GLU A 243 39.33 -5.28 -33.37
N VAL A 244 38.25 -5.92 -33.07
CA VAL A 244 37.38 -6.62 -34.03
C VAL A 244 35.92 -6.29 -33.74
N ASP A 245 35.10 -6.16 -34.78
CA ASP A 245 33.66 -6.00 -34.65
C ASP A 245 33.02 -7.37 -34.40
N TYR A 246 32.56 -7.58 -33.15
CA TYR A 246 31.94 -8.83 -32.73
C TYR A 246 30.40 -8.68 -32.72
N GLN A 247 29.75 -9.47 -33.58
CA GLN A 247 28.30 -9.41 -33.77
C GLN A 247 27.54 -10.59 -33.14
N GLY A 248 28.18 -11.31 -32.21
CA GLY A 248 27.61 -12.48 -31.56
C GLY A 248 27.87 -13.80 -32.29
N SER A 249 28.40 -13.75 -33.49
CA SER A 249 28.86 -14.93 -34.27
C SER A 249 30.36 -15.17 -34.09
N GLU A 250 30.82 -16.36 -34.46
CA GLU A 250 32.23 -16.68 -34.37
C GLU A 250 33.09 -15.78 -35.30
N VAL A 251 34.21 -15.28 -34.77
CA VAL A 251 35.14 -14.40 -35.49
C VAL A 251 36.56 -14.88 -35.31
N ASP A 252 37.19 -15.24 -36.46
CA ASP A 252 38.61 -15.56 -36.51
C ASP A 252 39.44 -14.30 -36.57
N MET A 253 40.52 -14.25 -35.78
CA MET A 253 41.42 -13.14 -35.79
C MET A 253 42.89 -13.55 -35.57
N SER A 254 43.77 -12.69 -36.05
CA SER A 254 45.21 -12.83 -35.82
C SER A 254 45.78 -11.51 -35.34
N ILE A 255 46.64 -11.56 -34.36
CA ILE A 255 47.32 -10.37 -33.80
C ILE A 255 48.82 -10.54 -33.99
N TYR A 256 49.43 -9.58 -34.68
CA TYR A 256 50.86 -9.59 -34.96
C TYR A 256 51.61 -8.93 -33.84
N ILE A 257 52.72 -9.58 -33.45
CA ILE A 257 53.69 -9.07 -32.50
C ILE A 257 54.97 -8.82 -33.28
N ASN A 258 55.22 -7.57 -33.62
CA ASN A 258 56.46 -7.20 -34.33
C ASN A 258 57.68 -7.51 -33.47
N LYS A 259 58.84 -7.61 -34.11
CA LYS A 259 60.09 -7.91 -33.42
C LYS A 259 60.35 -6.86 -32.32
N ILE A 260 60.34 -7.32 -31.08
CA ILE A 260 60.52 -6.46 -29.90
C ILE A 260 61.98 -6.39 -29.52
N ALA A 261 62.69 -7.50 -29.67
CA ALA A 261 64.11 -7.62 -29.33
C ALA A 261 64.73 -8.86 -30.04
N THR A 262 65.94 -9.20 -29.66
CA THR A 262 66.50 -10.51 -30.07
C THR A 262 65.87 -11.58 -29.21
N TYR A 263 65.22 -12.57 -29.85
CA TYR A 263 64.60 -13.67 -29.16
C TYR A 263 65.59 -14.66 -28.62
N ALA A 264 65.54 -14.97 -27.32
CA ALA A 264 66.34 -16.04 -26.72
C ALA A 264 65.78 -17.43 -27.06
N LYS A 265 66.53 -18.46 -26.82
CA LYS A 265 66.02 -19.85 -26.85
C LYS A 265 65.22 -20.11 -25.59
N GLY A 266 64.12 -20.84 -25.70
CA GLY A 266 63.30 -21.22 -24.59
C GLY A 266 61.81 -21.10 -24.88
N SER A 267 60.97 -21.23 -23.85
CA SER A 267 59.52 -21.21 -23.96
C SER A 267 58.97 -19.78 -23.85
N TYR A 268 58.09 -19.42 -24.78
CA TYR A 268 57.36 -18.18 -24.82
C TYR A 268 55.88 -18.47 -24.56
N VAL A 269 55.29 -17.75 -23.64
CA VAL A 269 53.85 -17.88 -23.31
C VAL A 269 53.14 -16.62 -23.73
N VAL A 270 52.09 -16.77 -24.54
CA VAL A 270 51.14 -15.68 -24.82
C VAL A 270 49.88 -15.85 -23.99
N GLU A 271 49.50 -14.83 -23.26
CA GLU A 271 48.23 -14.71 -22.60
C GLU A 271 47.35 -13.77 -23.41
N VAL A 272 46.07 -14.17 -23.59
CA VAL A 272 45.10 -13.41 -24.38
C VAL A 272 43.99 -12.92 -23.46
N TYR A 273 43.74 -11.63 -23.52
CA TYR A 273 42.74 -10.96 -22.65
C TYR A 273 41.74 -10.15 -23.44
N THR A 274 40.59 -9.97 -22.85
CA THR A 274 39.68 -8.85 -23.11
C THR A 274 39.55 -8.01 -21.84
N GLN A 275 38.76 -6.95 -21.87
CA GLN A 275 38.41 -6.19 -20.65
C GLN A 275 37.60 -7.02 -19.64
N GLN A 276 36.95 -8.09 -20.11
CA GLN A 276 36.15 -8.99 -19.26
C GLN A 276 37.01 -10.05 -18.53
N GLY A 277 38.24 -10.34 -19.02
CA GLY A 277 39.10 -11.34 -18.41
C GLY A 277 40.06 -12.03 -19.34
N LEU A 278 40.71 -13.06 -18.82
CA LEU A 278 41.62 -13.94 -19.55
C LEU A 278 40.84 -14.88 -20.49
N LEU A 279 41.09 -14.85 -21.79
CA LEU A 279 40.51 -15.75 -22.78
C LEU A 279 41.23 -17.10 -22.83
N GLY A 280 42.54 -17.11 -22.57
CA GLY A 280 43.37 -18.31 -22.57
C GLY A 280 44.84 -18.01 -22.79
N LYS A 281 45.64 -19.08 -22.92
CA LYS A 281 47.11 -19.04 -23.09
C LYS A 281 47.56 -20.00 -24.19
N SER A 282 48.68 -19.72 -24.81
CA SER A 282 49.38 -20.63 -25.72
C SER A 282 50.87 -20.50 -25.50
N GLU A 283 51.60 -21.55 -25.81
CA GLU A 283 53.04 -21.66 -25.60
C GLU A 283 53.77 -22.01 -26.89
N LEU A 284 54.92 -21.40 -27.11
CA LEU A 284 55.79 -21.68 -28.23
C LEU A 284 57.24 -21.87 -27.74
N MET A 285 57.87 -23.00 -28.14
CA MET A 285 59.24 -23.28 -27.85
C MET A 285 60.14 -22.83 -29.02
N LEU A 286 61.12 -21.97 -28.73
CA LEU A 286 62.15 -21.55 -29.68
C LEU A 286 63.49 -22.24 -29.39
N ARG A 287 64.11 -22.76 -30.44
CA ARG A 287 65.40 -23.39 -30.38
C ARG A 287 66.54 -22.48 -30.79
#